data_a1c4af67f8edc5e521578f7755aad2be
#
_entry.id   a1c4af67f8edc5e521578f7755aad2be
#
_cell.length_a   1.000
_cell.length_b   1.000
_cell.length_c   1.000
_cell.angle_alpha   90.00
_cell.angle_beta   90.00
_cell.angle_gamma   90.00
#
_symmetry.space_group_name_H-M   'P 1'
#
loop_
_entity.id
_entity.type
_entity.pdbx_description
1 polymer ?
#
loop_
_entity_poly.entity_id
_entity_poly.type
_entity_poly.pdbx_seq_one_letter_code
_entity_poly.pdbx_strand_id
1 'polypeptide(L)'
;MAKAYWVVCYREIKDPNKLAAYAKLSLPAIQAGGGRVLARGTAVKAYESGQLERTVLIEFDSVEHAITVHDSRAYQEALKALGDGAVRDMRVVAGS
;
A
#
# COMPACT_ATOMS: atom_id res chain seq x y z
N MET A 1 -9.01 -7.25 19.91
CA MET A 1 -9.19 -6.14 18.97
C MET A 1 -8.86 -6.57 17.58
N ALA A 2 -9.63 -6.12 16.63
CA ALA A 2 -9.44 -6.54 15.25
C ALA A 2 -8.20 -5.88 14.65
N LYS A 3 -7.43 -6.65 13.89
CA LYS A 3 -6.39 -6.12 13.03
C LYS A 3 -7.02 -5.27 11.94
N ALA A 4 -6.21 -4.52 11.22
CA ALA A 4 -6.66 -3.76 10.07
C ALA A 4 -5.66 -3.93 8.93
N TYR A 5 -6.11 -3.63 7.72
CA TYR A 5 -5.30 -3.88 6.53
C TYR A 5 -5.36 -2.71 5.58
N TRP A 6 -4.22 -2.41 4.95
CA TRP A 6 -4.20 -1.67 3.70
C TRP A 6 -4.35 -2.68 2.59
N VAL A 7 -5.33 -2.49 1.75
CA VAL A 7 -5.51 -3.26 0.52
C VAL A 7 -5.21 -2.33 -0.64
N VAL A 8 -4.07 -2.55 -1.28
CA VAL A 8 -3.57 -1.64 -2.31
C VAL A 8 -3.59 -2.37 -3.64
N CYS A 9 -4.48 -1.96 -4.53
CA CYS A 9 -4.62 -2.54 -5.86
C CYS A 9 -4.17 -1.50 -6.89
N TYR A 10 -3.12 -1.80 -7.62
CA TYR A 10 -2.66 -0.93 -8.68
C TYR A 10 -3.55 -1.11 -9.91
N ARG A 11 -3.99 0.00 -10.49
CA ARG A 11 -4.74 -0.02 -11.73
C ARG A 11 -3.84 0.22 -12.93
N GLU A 12 -2.82 1.06 -12.75
CA GLU A 12 -1.88 1.40 -13.80
C GLU A 12 -0.57 1.87 -13.18
N ILE A 13 0.55 1.42 -13.73
CA ILE A 13 1.87 1.93 -13.35
C ILE A 13 2.36 2.75 -14.54
N LYS A 14 2.37 4.07 -14.38
CA LYS A 14 2.75 5.02 -15.44
C LYS A 14 4.24 5.25 -15.51
N ASP A 15 4.92 5.22 -14.36
CA ASP A 15 6.35 5.50 -14.25
C ASP A 15 7.00 4.54 -13.26
N PRO A 16 7.64 3.48 -13.76
CA PRO A 16 8.31 2.51 -12.88
C PRO A 16 9.42 3.12 -12.02
N ASN A 17 10.06 4.19 -12.49
CA ASN A 17 11.11 4.85 -11.71
C ASN A 17 10.55 5.57 -10.50
N LYS A 18 9.40 6.22 -10.64
CA LYS A 18 8.71 6.85 -9.52
C LYS A 18 8.21 5.80 -8.54
N LEU A 19 7.72 4.67 -9.03
CA LEU A 19 7.31 3.56 -8.18
C LEU A 19 8.48 3.01 -7.38
N ALA A 20 9.66 2.86 -7.99
CA ALA A 20 10.86 2.39 -7.31
C ALA A 20 11.30 3.38 -6.22
N ALA A 21 11.26 4.68 -6.51
CA ALA A 21 11.58 5.71 -5.53
C ALA A 21 10.60 5.68 -4.35
N TYR A 22 9.31 5.51 -4.65
CA TYR A 22 8.28 5.35 -3.63
C TYR A 22 8.56 4.12 -2.75
N ALA A 23 8.88 2.99 -3.35
CA ALA A 23 9.11 1.74 -2.61
C ALA A 23 10.27 1.86 -1.62
N LYS A 24 11.34 2.56 -1.99
CA LYS A 24 12.49 2.79 -1.09
C LYS A 24 12.10 3.56 0.16
N LEU A 25 11.15 4.48 0.07
CA LEU A 25 10.71 5.30 1.18
C LEU A 25 9.54 4.68 1.94
N SER A 26 8.62 4.03 1.23
CA SER A 26 7.38 3.51 1.83
C SER A 26 7.65 2.30 2.73
N LEU A 27 8.50 1.38 2.31
CA LEU A 27 8.73 0.16 3.09
C LEU A 27 9.30 0.47 4.48
N PRO A 28 10.36 1.30 4.61
CA PRO A 28 10.84 1.68 5.94
C PRO A 28 9.78 2.43 6.76
N ALA A 29 9.00 3.30 6.13
CA ALA A 29 7.95 4.07 6.83
C ALA A 29 6.88 3.13 7.38
N ILE A 30 6.44 2.15 6.60
CA ILE A 30 5.44 1.17 7.00
C ILE A 30 5.97 0.31 8.14
N GLN A 31 7.19 -0.20 8.03
CA GLN A 31 7.81 -1.06 9.04
C GLN A 31 8.05 -0.30 10.34
N ALA A 32 8.57 0.92 10.27
CA ALA A 32 8.76 1.76 11.45
C ALA A 32 7.44 2.08 12.15
N GLY A 33 6.36 2.18 11.39
CA GLY A 33 5.02 2.39 11.92
C GLY A 33 4.33 1.14 12.42
N GLY A 34 4.99 -0.02 12.36
CA GLY A 34 4.43 -1.28 12.85
C GLY A 34 3.60 -2.04 11.84
N GLY A 35 3.64 -1.67 10.57
CA GLY A 35 2.96 -2.41 9.52
C GLY A 35 3.73 -3.65 9.12
N ARG A 36 3.02 -4.70 8.75
CA ARG A 36 3.60 -5.97 8.31
C ARG A 36 3.11 -6.27 6.89
N VAL A 37 4.04 -6.40 5.96
CA VAL A 37 3.69 -6.74 4.58
C VAL A 37 3.36 -8.22 4.51
N LEU A 38 2.09 -8.55 4.24
CA LEU A 38 1.63 -9.94 4.16
C LEU A 38 1.75 -10.49 2.74
N ALA A 39 1.53 -9.64 1.74
CA ALA A 39 1.63 -10.02 0.34
C ALA A 39 2.02 -8.81 -0.49
N ARG A 40 2.85 -9.02 -1.51
CA ARG A 40 3.28 -7.97 -2.41
C ARG A 40 3.75 -8.59 -3.72
N GLY A 41 3.10 -8.23 -4.80
CA GLY A 41 3.48 -8.74 -6.11
C GLY A 41 2.36 -8.54 -7.12
N THR A 42 2.61 -9.02 -8.33
CA THR A 42 1.60 -8.99 -9.39
C THR A 42 0.56 -10.08 -9.11
N ALA A 43 -0.73 -9.73 -9.20
CA ALA A 43 -1.80 -10.70 -9.01
C ALA A 43 -1.65 -11.84 -10.03
N VAL A 44 -1.83 -13.08 -9.55
CA VAL A 44 -1.64 -14.26 -10.38
C VAL A 44 -2.92 -14.73 -11.05
N LYS A 45 -4.06 -14.26 -10.57
CA LYS A 45 -5.38 -14.57 -11.12
C LYS A 45 -6.32 -13.43 -10.76
N ALA A 46 -7.21 -13.09 -11.67
CA ALA A 46 -8.22 -12.07 -11.43
C ALA A 46 -9.58 -12.59 -11.87
N TYR A 47 -10.61 -12.14 -11.17
CA TYR A 47 -12.01 -12.45 -11.47
C TYR A 47 -12.79 -11.15 -11.56
N GLU A 48 -13.86 -11.16 -12.34
CA GLU A 48 -14.77 -10.02 -12.51
C GLU A 48 -14.01 -8.75 -12.90
N SER A 49 -14.06 -7.70 -12.09
CA SER A 49 -13.38 -6.43 -12.37
C SER A 49 -11.94 -6.38 -11.88
N GLY A 50 -11.43 -7.47 -11.34
CA GLY A 50 -10.05 -7.54 -10.87
C GLY A 50 -9.06 -7.43 -12.02
N GLN A 51 -7.87 -6.89 -11.73
CA GLN A 51 -6.82 -6.71 -12.73
C GLN A 51 -5.58 -7.49 -12.35
N LEU A 52 -4.87 -8.00 -13.37
CA LEU A 52 -3.60 -8.71 -13.17
C LEU A 52 -2.48 -7.68 -13.05
N GLU A 53 -2.56 -6.85 -12.01
CA GLU A 53 -1.60 -5.81 -11.70
C GLU A 53 -1.05 -5.97 -10.29
N ARG A 54 -0.09 -5.11 -9.94
CA ARG A 54 0.53 -5.15 -8.61
C ARG A 54 -0.52 -5.01 -7.51
N THR A 55 -0.41 -5.86 -6.51
CA THR A 55 -1.32 -5.88 -5.36
C THR A 55 -0.49 -6.00 -4.09
N VAL A 56 -0.82 -5.20 -3.07
CA VAL A 56 -0.08 -5.20 -1.80
C VAL A 56 -1.07 -5.30 -0.65
N LEU A 57 -0.79 -6.17 0.29
CA LEU A 57 -1.60 -6.35 1.49
C LEU A 57 -0.70 -6.12 2.72
N ILE A 58 -1.08 -5.16 3.56
CA ILE A 58 -0.29 -4.79 4.74
C ILE A 58 -1.19 -4.84 5.97
N GLU A 59 -0.70 -5.48 7.03
CA GLU A 59 -1.44 -5.64 8.28
C GLU A 59 -0.97 -4.62 9.31
N PHE A 60 -1.92 -4.06 10.05
CA PHE A 60 -1.68 -3.19 11.21
C PHE A 60 -2.48 -3.70 12.40
N ASP A 61 -2.13 -3.24 13.60
CA ASP A 61 -2.78 -3.69 14.82
C ASP A 61 -4.21 -3.16 14.99
N SER A 62 -4.54 -2.04 14.34
CA SER A 62 -5.88 -1.44 14.41
C SER A 62 -6.13 -0.55 13.20
N VAL A 63 -7.40 -0.19 12.99
CA VAL A 63 -7.79 0.77 11.96
C VAL A 63 -7.12 2.12 12.21
N GLU A 64 -7.13 2.59 13.46
CA GLU A 64 -6.51 3.88 13.81
C GLU A 64 -5.02 3.87 13.49
N HIS A 65 -4.34 2.77 13.78
CA HIS A 65 -2.91 2.61 13.52
C HIS A 65 -2.65 2.66 12.00
N ALA A 66 -3.45 1.94 11.22
CA ALA A 66 -3.32 1.94 9.76
C ALA A 66 -3.46 3.34 9.17
N ILE A 67 -4.43 4.11 9.67
CA ILE A 67 -4.67 5.49 9.23
C ILE A 67 -3.51 6.40 9.65
N THR A 68 -3.06 6.27 10.91
CA THR A 68 -1.98 7.08 11.44
C THR A 68 -0.69 6.90 10.63
N VAL A 69 -0.38 5.66 10.26
CA VAL A 69 0.82 5.39 9.45
C VAL A 69 0.71 6.00 8.06
N HIS A 70 -0.48 5.90 7.44
CA HIS A 70 -0.71 6.53 6.13
C HIS A 70 -0.50 8.05 6.22
N ASP A 71 -1.00 8.67 7.27
CA ASP A 71 -0.95 10.13 7.42
C ASP A 71 0.37 10.60 8.03
N SER A 72 1.28 9.68 8.36
CA SER A 72 2.59 10.03 8.92
C SER A 72 3.43 10.81 7.92
N ARG A 73 4.33 11.64 8.44
CA ARG A 73 5.24 12.42 7.60
C ARG A 73 6.08 11.52 6.70
N ALA A 74 6.60 10.42 7.25
CA ALA A 74 7.45 9.50 6.50
C ALA A 74 6.71 8.89 5.31
N TYR A 75 5.46 8.48 5.50
CA TYR A 75 4.69 7.91 4.39
C TYR A 75 4.28 8.99 3.38
N GLN A 76 3.93 10.19 3.84
CA GLN A 76 3.61 11.30 2.95
C GLN A 76 4.79 11.68 2.06
N GLU A 77 6.03 11.60 2.58
CA GLU A 77 7.22 11.80 1.75
C GLU A 77 7.33 10.73 0.66
N ALA A 78 6.98 9.48 1.00
CA ALA A 78 6.94 8.40 -0.01
C ALA A 78 5.91 8.70 -1.10
N LEU A 79 4.74 9.21 -0.73
CA LEU A 79 3.70 9.57 -1.70
C LEU A 79 4.15 10.69 -2.63
N LYS A 80 4.94 11.64 -2.13
CA LYS A 80 5.51 12.70 -2.98
C LYS A 80 6.44 12.10 -4.03
N ALA A 81 7.24 11.10 -3.67
CA ALA A 81 8.11 10.42 -4.61
C ALA A 81 7.32 9.67 -5.68
N LEU A 82 6.19 9.07 -5.30
CA LEU A 82 5.31 8.40 -6.25
C LEU A 82 4.67 9.40 -7.22
N GLY A 83 4.21 10.53 -6.71
CA GLY A 83 3.53 11.55 -7.51
C GLY A 83 2.42 10.96 -8.34
N ASP A 84 2.47 11.18 -9.65
CA ASP A 84 1.52 10.62 -10.62
C ASP A 84 2.01 9.33 -11.28
N GLY A 85 3.01 8.68 -10.69
CA GLY A 85 3.64 7.48 -11.28
C GLY A 85 2.76 6.25 -11.33
N ALA A 86 1.65 6.23 -10.60
CA ALA A 86 0.72 5.10 -10.59
C ALA A 86 -0.70 5.56 -10.26
N VAL A 87 -1.67 4.79 -10.74
CA VAL A 87 -3.07 4.91 -10.33
C VAL A 87 -3.37 3.71 -9.45
N ARG A 88 -3.80 3.97 -8.21
CA ARG A 88 -4.04 2.92 -7.23
C ARG A 88 -5.42 3.05 -6.61
N ASP A 89 -6.00 1.90 -6.28
CA ASP A 89 -7.17 1.80 -5.41
C ASP A 89 -6.64 1.32 -4.05
N MET A 90 -6.58 2.21 -3.08
CA MET A 90 -6.05 1.91 -1.76
C MET A 90 -7.14 2.05 -0.70
N ARG A 91 -7.32 1.00 0.09
CA ARG A 91 -8.38 0.95 1.10
C ARG A 91 -7.83 0.52 2.44
N VAL A 92 -8.45 1.02 3.50
CA VAL A 92 -8.24 0.54 4.87
C VAL A 92 -9.49 -0.22 5.27
N VAL A 93 -9.31 -1.46 5.70
CA VAL A 93 -10.43 -2.32 6.11
C VAL A 93 -10.09 -2.98 7.43
N ALA A 94 -11.10 -3.06 8.32
CA ALA A 94 -10.94 -3.78 9.58
C ALA A 94 -10.97 -5.28 9.33
N GLY A 95 -10.16 -6.02 10.08
CA GLY A 95 -10.19 -7.47 10.06
C GLY A 95 -11.45 -8.02 10.72
N SER A 96 -11.75 -9.23 10.38
CA SER A 96 -12.91 -9.94 10.98
C SER A 96 -12.65 -10.40 12.40
#